data_00c9462cff61b3590bebab298b5e5fcf
#
_entry.id   00c9462cff61b3590bebab298b5e5fcf
#
_cell.length_a   1.000
_cell.length_b   1.000
_cell.length_c   1.000
_cell.angle_alpha   90.00
_cell.angle_beta   90.00
_cell.angle_gamma   90.00
#
_symmetry.space_group_name_H-M   'P 1'
#
loop_
_entity.id
_entity.type
_entity.pdbx_description
1 polymer ?
#
loop_
_entity_poly.entity_id
_entity_poly.type
_entity_poly.pdbx_seq_one_letter_code
_entity_poly.pdbx_strand_id
1 'polypeptide(L)'
;RTFGFIAAALLFAGAAAFADESVLIDFTLLTADCITNEQTQKPTQNKRTVMDFSVAAGATFTNDQKEMMKTSLALPEWEIVLNSSAKNVQALADSKVVAALVKDSATVPFAGKEVMGVRIVFPTWANNANAKIIPAFDIPAYEPLADADDNGVRAEPTDEQKASGKTLFEDGYGVVKNVGTIKSIAVTTMGMNFPHALYVLLKDNDNIERRYYMGYLGFDGWKTLIWNNPQYIAEIRNREIRVYPIYPRGMPFVKFTGFYVARDAAHAGGDFIGYFKDVKVIYDKAVLTSDRDIADEDLWGIITKKESERQAAEMQRFGNKQVNRYLEKAKLATEAGFKVDDFQDSGAQQNGGQAAN
;
A
#
# COMPACT_ATOMS: atom_id res chain seq x y z
N ARG A 1 -19.00 -7.32 68.83
CA ARG A 1 -18.50 -8.44 68.00
C ARG A 1 -18.97 -8.24 66.56
N THR A 2 -18.18 -7.58 65.77
CA THR A 2 -18.40 -7.31 64.34
C THR A 2 -17.60 -8.30 63.55
N PHE A 3 -18.27 -9.18 62.81
CA PHE A 3 -17.70 -10.03 61.82
C PHE A 3 -17.51 -9.26 60.53
N GLY A 4 -16.25 -9.03 60.18
CA GLY A 4 -15.90 -8.48 58.86
C GLY A 4 -15.88 -9.58 57.80
N PHE A 5 -16.71 -9.48 56.80
CA PHE A 5 -16.61 -10.29 55.59
C PHE A 5 -15.57 -9.65 54.65
N ILE A 6 -14.45 -10.32 54.50
CA ILE A 6 -13.48 -10.02 53.46
C ILE A 6 -13.95 -10.77 52.19
N ALA A 7 -14.55 -10.02 51.25
CA ALA A 7 -14.83 -10.50 49.93
C ALA A 7 -13.52 -10.43 49.12
N ALA A 8 -12.88 -11.58 48.90
CA ALA A 8 -11.79 -11.71 47.94
C ALA A 8 -12.37 -11.66 46.55
N ALA A 9 -12.29 -10.49 45.91
CA ALA A 9 -12.55 -10.35 44.48
C ALA A 9 -11.38 -10.97 43.72
N LEU A 10 -11.53 -12.20 43.28
CA LEU A 10 -10.70 -12.82 42.26
C LEU A 10 -10.87 -12.08 40.97
N LEU A 11 -10.00 -11.11 40.67
CA LEU A 11 -9.82 -10.54 39.38
C LEU A 11 -9.24 -11.65 38.47
N PHE A 12 -10.12 -12.34 37.79
CA PHE A 12 -9.75 -13.05 36.56
C PHE A 12 -9.37 -11.99 35.52
N ALA A 13 -8.11 -11.61 35.50
CA ALA A 13 -7.51 -10.98 34.35
C ALA A 13 -7.39 -12.06 33.26
N GLY A 14 -8.50 -12.38 32.64
CA GLY A 14 -8.49 -13.07 31.37
C GLY A 14 -7.70 -12.18 30.42
N ALA A 15 -6.51 -12.62 30.00
CA ALA A 15 -5.80 -12.01 28.91
C ALA A 15 -6.71 -12.13 27.68
N ALA A 16 -7.56 -11.11 27.49
CA ALA A 16 -8.26 -10.92 26.24
C ALA A 16 -7.14 -10.80 25.21
N ALA A 17 -7.05 -11.77 24.32
CA ALA A 17 -6.20 -11.67 23.15
C ALA A 17 -6.78 -10.54 22.32
N PHE A 18 -6.27 -9.33 22.54
CA PHE A 18 -6.65 -8.17 21.74
C PHE A 18 -6.14 -8.44 20.32
N ALA A 19 -7.07 -8.47 19.38
CA ALA A 19 -6.71 -8.40 17.97
C ALA A 19 -5.98 -7.06 17.76
N ASP A 20 -4.81 -7.11 17.16
CA ASP A 20 -4.07 -5.88 16.85
C ASP A 20 -4.72 -5.16 15.68
N GLU A 21 -4.92 -3.86 15.82
CA GLU A 21 -5.30 -2.98 14.73
C GLU A 21 -4.05 -2.27 14.20
N SER A 22 -3.81 -2.38 12.90
CA SER A 22 -2.73 -1.65 12.24
C SER A 22 -3.24 -0.92 11.01
N VAL A 23 -2.72 0.29 10.80
CA VAL A 23 -2.95 1.03 9.56
C VAL A 23 -2.07 0.43 8.49
N LEU A 24 -2.69 -0.23 7.50
CA LEU A 24 -1.98 -0.84 6.39
C LEU A 24 -1.44 0.23 5.44
N ILE A 25 -2.31 1.16 5.02
CA ILE A 25 -1.91 2.33 4.23
C ILE A 25 -2.74 3.54 4.63
N ASP A 26 -2.09 4.68 4.77
CA ASP A 26 -2.73 5.98 5.04
C ASP A 26 -2.36 6.96 3.94
N PHE A 27 -3.32 7.30 3.10
CA PHE A 27 -3.10 8.17 1.95
C PHE A 27 -2.77 9.61 2.34
N THR A 28 -3.05 10.02 3.57
CA THR A 28 -2.65 11.34 4.08
C THR A 28 -1.13 11.47 4.28
N LEU A 29 -0.41 10.35 4.34
CA LEU A 29 1.04 10.30 4.46
C LEU A 29 1.76 10.28 3.10
N LEU A 30 1.03 10.11 2.00
CA LEU A 30 1.56 9.91 0.66
C LEU A 30 1.42 11.15 -0.24
N THR A 31 1.27 12.33 0.35
CA THR A 31 0.91 13.55 -0.39
C THR A 31 2.11 14.28 -0.98
N ALA A 32 3.29 14.11 -0.42
CA ALA A 32 4.48 14.83 -0.88
C ALA A 32 5.74 13.96 -0.88
N ASP A 33 6.58 14.14 -1.90
CA ASP A 33 7.92 13.54 -1.97
C ASP A 33 8.98 14.37 -1.26
N CYS A 34 8.64 15.58 -0.85
CA CYS A 34 9.51 16.46 -0.09
C CYS A 34 8.86 16.82 1.25
N ILE A 35 9.66 16.79 2.29
CA ILE A 35 9.33 17.31 3.62
C ILE A 35 10.24 18.47 3.95
N THR A 36 9.73 19.46 4.68
CA THR A 36 10.55 20.55 5.18
C THR A 36 11.32 20.06 6.40
N ASN A 37 12.63 20.13 6.35
CA ASN A 37 13.47 19.84 7.51
C ASN A 37 13.26 20.94 8.56
N GLU A 38 12.83 20.56 9.76
CA GLU A 38 12.50 21.50 10.84
C GLU A 38 13.70 22.34 11.29
N GLN A 39 14.91 21.80 11.20
CA GLN A 39 16.14 22.47 11.63
C GLN A 39 16.70 23.44 10.59
N THR A 40 16.64 23.08 9.31
CA THR A 40 17.25 23.85 8.22
C THR A 40 16.24 24.65 7.40
N GLN A 41 14.94 24.43 7.60
CA GLN A 41 13.83 24.99 6.83
C GLN A 41 13.97 24.78 5.30
N LYS A 42 14.76 23.78 4.89
CA LYS A 42 14.96 23.42 3.49
C LYS A 42 14.15 22.18 3.14
N PRO A 43 13.60 22.13 1.91
CA PRO A 43 12.94 20.90 1.44
C PRO A 43 13.97 19.78 1.31
N THR A 44 13.64 18.62 1.87
CA THR A 44 14.41 17.38 1.76
C THR A 44 13.52 16.29 1.21
N GLN A 45 14.11 15.37 0.44
CA GLN A 45 13.37 14.27 -0.14
C GLN A 45 12.79 13.36 0.96
N ASN A 46 11.53 13.01 0.83
CA ASN A 46 10.88 12.08 1.73
C ASN A 46 11.26 10.63 1.35
N LYS A 47 12.28 10.12 2.05
CA LYS A 47 12.77 8.74 1.82
C LYS A 47 11.73 7.65 2.06
N ARG A 48 10.60 7.95 2.75
CA ARG A 48 9.53 6.99 2.99
C ARG A 48 8.57 6.85 1.82
N THR A 49 8.44 7.86 0.98
CA THR A 49 7.58 7.83 -0.20
C THR A 49 8.33 7.52 -1.48
N VAL A 50 9.63 7.76 -1.52
CA VAL A 50 10.48 7.56 -2.70
C VAL A 50 11.39 6.34 -2.53
N MET A 51 11.35 5.46 -3.54
CA MET A 51 12.25 4.30 -3.64
C MET A 51 13.15 4.44 -4.85
N ASP A 52 14.42 4.14 -4.66
CA ASP A 52 15.43 4.05 -5.71
C ASP A 52 15.83 2.58 -5.92
N PHE A 53 15.40 2.00 -7.04
CA PHE A 53 15.73 0.63 -7.42
C PHE A 53 16.93 0.54 -8.36
N SER A 54 17.59 1.65 -8.69
CA SER A 54 18.63 1.74 -9.71
C SER A 54 19.85 0.89 -9.39
N VAL A 55 20.25 0.83 -8.12
CA VAL A 55 21.39 0.04 -7.66
C VAL A 55 21.06 -1.45 -7.67
N ALA A 56 19.88 -1.83 -7.15
CA ALA A 56 19.45 -3.23 -7.10
C ALA A 56 19.22 -3.85 -8.49
N ALA A 57 18.86 -3.02 -9.47
CA ALA A 57 18.67 -3.46 -10.86
C ALA A 57 19.97 -3.81 -11.59
N GLY A 58 21.13 -3.36 -11.09
CA GLY A 58 22.44 -3.72 -11.58
C GLY A 58 22.96 -2.90 -12.76
N ALA A 59 24.20 -3.25 -13.21
CA ALA A 59 24.94 -2.50 -14.22
C ALA A 59 24.42 -2.65 -15.66
N THR A 60 23.41 -3.50 -15.90
CA THR A 60 22.87 -3.79 -17.24
C THR A 60 22.00 -2.70 -17.82
N PHE A 61 21.63 -1.69 -17.02
CA PHE A 61 20.78 -0.60 -17.44
C PHE A 61 21.56 0.68 -17.69
N THR A 62 21.11 1.46 -18.68
CA THR A 62 21.66 2.80 -18.96
C THR A 62 21.32 3.78 -17.83
N ASN A 63 22.04 4.89 -17.77
CA ASN A 63 21.77 5.91 -16.75
C ASN A 63 20.35 6.47 -16.85
N ASP A 64 19.84 6.67 -18.07
CA ASP A 64 18.47 7.16 -18.29
C ASP A 64 17.43 6.13 -17.79
N GLN A 65 17.67 4.84 -18.01
CA GLN A 65 16.82 3.78 -17.46
C GLN A 65 16.90 3.71 -15.94
N LYS A 66 18.08 3.93 -15.35
CA LYS A 66 18.25 4.00 -13.89
C LYS A 66 17.51 5.17 -13.26
N GLU A 67 17.44 6.32 -13.93
CA GLU A 67 16.60 7.46 -13.50
C GLU A 67 15.11 7.07 -13.42
N MET A 68 14.61 6.30 -14.38
CA MET A 68 13.23 5.82 -14.40
C MET A 68 12.92 4.76 -13.32
N MET A 69 13.95 4.21 -12.68
CA MET A 69 13.79 3.27 -11.56
C MET A 69 13.61 3.98 -10.22
N LYS A 70 13.76 5.31 -10.16
CA LYS A 70 13.37 6.12 -9.03
C LYS A 70 11.87 6.35 -9.11
N THR A 71 11.13 5.86 -8.14
CA THR A 71 9.68 5.91 -8.14
C THR A 71 9.14 6.25 -6.76
N SER A 72 7.92 6.76 -6.70
CA SER A 72 7.31 7.32 -5.52
C SER A 72 5.95 6.71 -5.22
N LEU A 73 5.59 6.67 -3.94
CA LEU A 73 4.23 6.39 -3.47
C LEU A 73 3.35 7.63 -3.41
N ALA A 74 3.86 8.82 -3.77
CA ALA A 74 3.05 10.04 -3.78
C ALA A 74 1.79 9.84 -4.64
N LEU A 75 0.68 10.42 -4.21
CA LEU A 75 -0.63 10.16 -4.82
C LEU A 75 -0.70 10.42 -6.33
N PRO A 76 -0.03 11.47 -6.89
CA PRO A 76 -0.03 11.69 -8.34
C PRO A 76 0.63 10.58 -9.16
N GLU A 77 1.50 9.78 -8.53
CA GLU A 77 2.20 8.66 -9.18
C GLU A 77 1.39 7.36 -9.25
N TRP A 78 0.25 7.31 -8.54
CA TRP A 78 -0.65 6.16 -8.60
C TRP A 78 -1.33 6.07 -9.94
N GLU A 79 -1.63 4.86 -10.38
CA GLU A 79 -2.19 4.59 -11.70
C GLU A 79 -3.53 3.88 -11.66
N ILE A 80 -4.32 4.17 -12.71
CA ILE A 80 -5.57 3.48 -12.98
C ILE A 80 -5.36 2.52 -14.15
N VAL A 81 -5.57 1.24 -13.90
CA VAL A 81 -5.48 0.18 -14.90
C VAL A 81 -6.89 -0.29 -15.23
N LEU A 82 -7.37 0.11 -16.39
CA LEU A 82 -8.68 -0.30 -16.92
C LEU A 82 -8.60 -1.73 -17.49
N ASN A 83 -9.66 -2.51 -17.30
CA ASN A 83 -9.77 -3.80 -17.98
C ASN A 83 -10.01 -3.62 -19.48
N SER A 84 -9.88 -4.70 -20.25
CA SER A 84 -10.01 -4.68 -21.72
C SER A 84 -11.36 -4.10 -22.21
N SER A 85 -12.43 -4.31 -21.46
CA SER A 85 -13.78 -3.80 -21.82
C SER A 85 -13.93 -2.29 -21.61
N ALA A 86 -13.13 -1.70 -20.71
CA ALA A 86 -13.16 -0.26 -20.41
C ALA A 86 -12.02 0.50 -21.08
N LYS A 87 -10.98 -0.19 -21.56
CA LYS A 87 -9.75 0.42 -22.03
C LYS A 87 -9.93 1.04 -23.42
N ASN A 88 -9.85 2.36 -23.51
CA ASN A 88 -9.64 3.12 -24.72
C ASN A 88 -8.75 4.33 -24.41
N VAL A 89 -8.22 4.99 -25.43
CA VAL A 89 -7.25 6.10 -25.26
C VAL A 89 -7.84 7.23 -24.43
N GLN A 90 -9.08 7.63 -24.71
CA GLN A 90 -9.75 8.71 -24.01
C GLN A 90 -10.00 8.36 -22.53
N ALA A 91 -10.52 7.17 -22.26
CA ALA A 91 -10.76 6.70 -20.89
C ALA A 91 -9.45 6.61 -20.08
N LEU A 92 -8.34 6.22 -20.71
CA LEU A 92 -7.03 6.21 -20.07
C LEU A 92 -6.52 7.62 -19.75
N ALA A 93 -6.66 8.56 -20.69
CA ALA A 93 -6.20 9.94 -20.51
C ALA A 93 -7.01 10.67 -19.42
N ASP A 94 -8.32 10.42 -19.35
CA ASP A 94 -9.22 11.07 -18.40
C ASP A 94 -9.26 10.42 -17.02
N SER A 95 -8.80 9.17 -16.90
CA SER A 95 -8.73 8.44 -15.63
C SER A 95 -7.43 8.76 -14.90
N LYS A 96 -7.53 9.31 -13.70
CA LYS A 96 -6.36 9.75 -12.93
C LYS A 96 -6.54 9.65 -11.42
N VAL A 97 -5.43 9.58 -10.72
CA VAL A 97 -5.34 9.71 -9.27
C VAL A 97 -4.74 11.08 -8.95
N VAL A 98 -5.28 11.75 -7.97
CA VAL A 98 -4.83 13.07 -7.51
C VAL A 98 -4.82 13.14 -5.99
N ALA A 99 -4.02 14.03 -5.43
CA ALA A 99 -4.13 14.45 -4.04
C ALA A 99 -5.33 15.41 -3.93
N ALA A 100 -6.31 15.05 -3.09
CA ALA A 100 -7.52 15.84 -2.89
C ALA A 100 -7.55 16.41 -1.48
N LEU A 101 -7.58 17.73 -1.36
CA LEU A 101 -7.62 18.41 -0.06
C LEU A 101 -9.01 18.28 0.57
N VAL A 102 -9.06 17.75 1.80
CA VAL A 102 -10.25 17.79 2.63
C VAL A 102 -10.40 19.18 3.23
N LYS A 103 -11.56 19.80 3.07
CA LYS A 103 -11.79 21.18 3.56
C LYS A 103 -11.58 21.25 5.07
N ASP A 104 -10.99 22.35 5.55
CA ASP A 104 -10.81 22.60 6.99
C ASP A 104 -12.13 22.66 7.77
N SER A 105 -13.22 23.05 7.09
CA SER A 105 -14.57 23.06 7.65
C SER A 105 -15.24 21.69 7.75
N ALA A 106 -14.59 20.62 7.29
CA ALA A 106 -15.16 19.28 7.36
C ALA A 106 -15.18 18.77 8.82
N THR A 107 -16.22 18.00 9.14
CA THR A 107 -16.43 17.46 10.51
C THR A 107 -15.61 16.18 10.79
N VAL A 108 -14.69 15.81 9.90
CA VAL A 108 -13.88 14.60 10.01
C VAL A 108 -12.54 14.89 10.69
N PRO A 109 -11.93 13.91 11.39
CA PRO A 109 -10.66 14.12 12.11
C PRO A 109 -9.44 14.48 11.23
N PHE A 110 -9.57 14.29 9.94
CA PHE A 110 -8.53 14.57 8.94
C PHE A 110 -8.86 15.78 8.06
N ALA A 111 -9.67 16.70 8.54
CA ALA A 111 -9.87 18.00 7.90
C ALA A 111 -8.52 18.71 7.68
N GLY A 112 -8.37 19.39 6.56
CA GLY A 112 -7.12 20.06 6.17
C GLY A 112 -6.01 19.13 5.65
N LYS A 113 -6.24 17.81 5.62
CA LYS A 113 -5.28 16.85 5.04
C LYS A 113 -5.66 16.46 3.61
N GLU A 114 -4.66 16.08 2.85
CA GLU A 114 -4.88 15.53 1.52
C GLU A 114 -5.17 14.02 1.62
N VAL A 115 -6.06 13.55 0.77
CA VAL A 115 -6.46 12.15 0.64
C VAL A 115 -6.36 11.73 -0.82
N MET A 116 -6.39 10.43 -1.11
CA MET A 116 -6.43 9.93 -2.49
C MET A 116 -7.76 10.27 -3.12
N GLY A 117 -7.74 11.10 -4.17
CA GLY A 117 -8.87 11.32 -5.06
C GLY A 117 -8.69 10.52 -6.35
N VAL A 118 -9.73 9.84 -6.79
CA VAL A 118 -9.70 8.96 -7.95
C VAL A 118 -10.83 9.33 -8.90
N ARG A 119 -10.51 9.54 -10.17
CA ARG A 119 -11.48 9.63 -11.25
C ARG A 119 -11.23 8.48 -12.24
N ILE A 120 -12.24 7.66 -12.49
CA ILE A 120 -12.21 6.57 -13.46
C ILE A 120 -13.31 6.84 -14.49
N VAL A 121 -12.96 6.82 -15.77
CA VAL A 121 -13.91 6.99 -16.86
C VAL A 121 -14.24 5.63 -17.47
N PHE A 122 -15.50 5.21 -17.29
CA PHE A 122 -16.01 3.98 -17.86
C PHE A 122 -16.77 4.23 -19.17
N PRO A 123 -16.80 3.27 -20.11
CA PRO A 123 -17.63 3.39 -21.30
C PRO A 123 -19.11 3.59 -20.95
N THR A 124 -19.84 4.34 -21.80
CA THR A 124 -21.25 4.67 -21.56
C THR A 124 -22.19 3.48 -21.76
N TRP A 125 -21.84 2.54 -22.63
CA TRP A 125 -22.63 1.34 -22.87
C TRP A 125 -22.50 0.32 -21.72
N ALA A 126 -23.55 -0.49 -21.55
CA ALA A 126 -23.54 -1.54 -20.55
C ALA A 126 -22.54 -2.65 -20.94
N ASN A 127 -21.52 -2.83 -20.11
CA ASN A 127 -20.56 -3.91 -20.18
C ASN A 127 -19.95 -4.15 -18.79
N ASN A 128 -19.25 -5.25 -18.63
CA ASN A 128 -18.53 -5.55 -17.39
C ASN A 128 -17.20 -4.78 -17.36
N ALA A 129 -17.25 -3.51 -16.94
CA ALA A 129 -16.11 -2.63 -16.86
C ALA A 129 -15.58 -2.53 -15.42
N ASN A 130 -14.26 -2.59 -15.26
CA ASN A 130 -13.61 -2.46 -13.98
C ASN A 130 -12.24 -1.81 -14.11
N ALA A 131 -11.74 -1.31 -12.99
CA ALA A 131 -10.44 -0.68 -12.91
C ALA A 131 -9.70 -1.10 -11.65
N LYS A 132 -8.39 -1.25 -11.73
CA LYS A 132 -7.49 -1.32 -10.59
C LYS A 132 -6.86 0.04 -10.36
N ILE A 133 -6.78 0.45 -9.11
CA ILE A 133 -6.03 1.62 -8.65
C ILE A 133 -4.81 1.08 -7.93
N ILE A 134 -3.64 1.25 -8.52
CA ILE A 134 -2.41 0.61 -8.04
C ILE A 134 -1.31 1.65 -7.81
N PRO A 135 -0.38 1.41 -6.89
CA PRO A 135 0.79 2.26 -6.73
C PRO A 135 1.73 2.13 -7.93
N ALA A 136 2.60 3.11 -8.10
CA ALA A 136 3.58 3.15 -9.17
C ALA A 136 4.49 1.91 -9.23
N PHE A 137 4.67 1.25 -8.11
CA PHE A 137 5.47 0.02 -7.98
C PHE A 137 4.85 -0.94 -6.97
N ASP A 138 5.19 -2.21 -7.03
CA ASP A 138 4.79 -3.16 -6.00
C ASP A 138 5.54 -2.82 -4.70
N ILE A 139 4.79 -2.46 -3.66
CA ILE A 139 5.36 -2.10 -2.36
C ILE A 139 6.12 -3.32 -1.81
N PRO A 140 7.43 -3.21 -1.53
CA PRO A 140 8.18 -4.33 -1.00
C PRO A 140 7.75 -4.65 0.44
N ALA A 141 7.70 -5.93 0.78
CA ALA A 141 7.34 -6.37 2.13
C ALA A 141 8.45 -6.10 3.15
N TYR A 142 9.65 -5.86 2.69
CA TYR A 142 10.80 -5.50 3.51
C TYR A 142 11.69 -4.56 2.74
N GLU A 143 12.31 -3.68 3.49
CA GLU A 143 13.27 -2.74 2.99
C GLU A 143 14.64 -3.05 3.58
N PRO A 144 15.70 -2.96 2.79
CA PRO A 144 17.04 -3.08 3.31
C PRO A 144 17.35 -1.93 4.26
N LEU A 145 17.89 -2.27 5.44
CA LEU A 145 18.27 -1.30 6.45
C LEU A 145 19.47 -0.44 6.04
N ALA A 146 20.28 -0.90 5.10
CA ALA A 146 21.47 -0.21 4.63
C ALA A 146 21.42 0.05 3.13
N ASP A 147 21.99 1.18 2.72
CA ASP A 147 22.16 1.54 1.32
C ASP A 147 23.13 0.55 0.65
N ALA A 148 22.88 0.25 -0.62
CA ALA A 148 23.80 -0.53 -1.43
C ALA A 148 24.86 0.40 -2.06
N ASP A 149 26.06 -0.10 -2.24
CA ASP A 149 27.11 0.59 -3.00
C ASP A 149 26.84 0.56 -4.52
N ASP A 150 27.69 1.22 -5.30
CA ASP A 150 27.58 1.27 -6.77
C ASP A 150 27.62 -0.11 -7.45
N ASN A 151 28.06 -1.14 -6.75
CA ASN A 151 28.11 -2.52 -7.24
C ASN A 151 26.89 -3.34 -6.79
N GLY A 152 25.95 -2.73 -6.08
CA GLY A 152 24.79 -3.42 -5.54
C GLY A 152 25.06 -4.20 -4.25
N VAL A 153 26.27 -4.09 -3.69
CA VAL A 153 26.63 -4.72 -2.43
C VAL A 153 26.18 -3.82 -1.29
N ARG A 154 25.42 -4.36 -0.36
CA ARG A 154 24.91 -3.62 0.79
C ARG A 154 25.94 -3.64 1.91
N ALA A 155 26.14 -2.47 2.52
CA ALA A 155 26.85 -2.38 3.76
C ALA A 155 26.07 -3.11 4.86
N GLU A 156 26.75 -3.58 5.88
CA GLU A 156 26.07 -4.08 7.07
C GLU A 156 25.31 -2.91 7.74
N PRO A 157 24.05 -3.12 8.18
CA PRO A 157 23.30 -2.08 8.85
C PRO A 157 24.00 -1.69 10.16
N THR A 158 24.01 -0.40 10.47
CA THR A 158 24.54 0.11 11.74
C THR A 158 23.71 -0.38 12.92
N ASP A 159 24.30 -0.38 14.12
CA ASP A 159 23.59 -0.81 15.34
C ASP A 159 22.35 0.05 15.61
N GLU A 160 22.38 1.34 15.24
CA GLU A 160 21.22 2.23 15.32
C GLU A 160 20.12 1.83 14.33
N GLN A 161 20.48 1.46 13.11
CA GLN A 161 19.55 0.95 12.11
C GLN A 161 18.94 -0.39 12.54
N LYS A 162 19.75 -1.29 13.10
CA LYS A 162 19.28 -2.57 13.67
C LYS A 162 18.36 -2.34 14.87
N ALA A 163 18.71 -1.41 15.76
CA ALA A 163 17.93 -1.09 16.95
C ALA A 163 16.59 -0.40 16.62
N SER A 164 16.52 0.35 15.53
CA SER A 164 15.28 1.02 15.12
C SER A 164 14.16 0.04 14.77
N GLY A 165 14.51 -1.17 14.32
CA GLY A 165 13.56 -2.23 13.93
C GLY A 165 12.52 -1.83 12.88
N LYS A 166 12.57 -0.58 12.40
CA LYS A 166 11.59 0.01 11.49
C LYS A 166 12.07 -0.08 10.05
N THR A 167 11.24 -0.63 9.22
CA THR A 167 11.39 -0.52 7.77
C THR A 167 10.75 0.78 7.29
N LEU A 168 11.24 1.33 6.18
CA LEU A 168 10.76 2.61 5.65
C LEU A 168 9.29 2.56 5.18
N PHE A 169 8.75 1.35 4.89
CA PHE A 169 7.38 1.11 4.42
C PHE A 169 6.48 0.39 5.43
N GLU A 170 6.68 0.61 6.70
CA GLU A 170 5.74 0.24 7.76
C GLU A 170 4.90 1.46 8.19
N ASP A 171 3.96 1.24 9.09
CA ASP A 171 3.15 2.30 9.71
C ASP A 171 2.37 3.18 8.73
N GLY A 172 1.59 2.58 7.87
CA GLY A 172 0.72 3.32 6.93
C GLY A 172 1.29 3.50 5.53
N TYR A 173 2.39 2.82 5.19
CA TYR A 173 2.97 2.80 3.86
C TYR A 173 2.74 1.51 3.07
N GLY A 174 1.71 0.77 3.43
CA GLY A 174 1.21 -0.35 2.64
C GLY A 174 1.70 -1.74 3.05
N VAL A 175 2.44 -1.87 4.14
CA VAL A 175 2.91 -3.16 4.66
C VAL A 175 2.64 -3.28 6.16
N VAL A 176 2.13 -4.44 6.56
CA VAL A 176 2.00 -4.82 7.97
C VAL A 176 2.66 -6.19 8.13
N LYS A 177 3.56 -6.30 9.10
CA LYS A 177 4.28 -7.53 9.44
C LYS A 177 3.67 -8.24 10.64
N ASN A 178 4.06 -9.50 10.79
CA ASN A 178 3.61 -10.38 11.86
C ASN A 178 2.09 -10.62 11.86
N VAL A 179 1.51 -10.69 10.67
CA VAL A 179 0.08 -10.96 10.47
C VAL A 179 -0.17 -12.46 10.41
N GLY A 180 -0.86 -12.99 11.42
CA GLY A 180 -1.29 -14.39 11.43
C GLY A 180 -2.62 -14.57 10.69
N THR A 181 -3.72 -14.26 11.34
CA THR A 181 -5.05 -14.37 10.75
C THR A 181 -5.72 -13.01 10.69
N ILE A 182 -6.15 -12.59 9.50
CA ILE A 182 -6.93 -11.36 9.32
C ILE A 182 -8.33 -11.60 9.87
N LYS A 183 -8.76 -10.75 10.79
CA LYS A 183 -10.10 -10.72 11.34
C LYS A 183 -11.04 -9.84 10.53
N SER A 184 -10.61 -8.61 10.24
CA SER A 184 -11.37 -7.68 9.44
C SER A 184 -10.45 -6.70 8.71
N ILE A 185 -11.00 -6.10 7.65
CA ILE A 185 -10.36 -5.04 6.86
C ILE A 185 -11.33 -3.86 6.86
N ALA A 186 -10.84 -2.67 7.15
CA ALA A 186 -11.63 -1.46 7.14
C ALA A 186 -11.05 -0.45 6.16
N VAL A 187 -11.91 0.21 5.39
CA VAL A 187 -11.54 1.29 4.46
C VAL A 187 -12.35 2.52 4.76
N THR A 188 -11.67 3.64 5.02
CA THR A 188 -12.31 4.93 5.16
C THR A 188 -12.38 5.60 3.79
N THR A 189 -13.59 5.78 3.28
CA THR A 189 -13.85 6.30 1.93
C THR A 189 -15.00 7.28 1.94
N MET A 190 -14.98 8.23 1.02
CA MET A 190 -16.10 9.13 0.73
C MET A 190 -16.80 8.64 -0.53
N GLY A 191 -18.07 8.27 -0.39
CA GLY A 191 -18.95 7.96 -1.50
C GLY A 191 -19.57 9.22 -2.09
N MET A 192 -19.92 9.14 -3.36
CA MET A 192 -20.65 10.17 -4.11
C MET A 192 -21.82 9.55 -4.88
N ASN A 193 -22.52 8.60 -4.25
CA ASN A 193 -23.67 7.87 -4.80
C ASN A 193 -23.41 7.08 -6.10
N PHE A 194 -22.16 6.69 -6.34
CA PHE A 194 -21.84 5.80 -7.46
C PHE A 194 -22.10 4.34 -7.07
N PRO A 195 -22.97 3.61 -7.79
CA PRO A 195 -23.29 2.22 -7.49
C PRO A 195 -22.21 1.27 -8.00
N HIS A 196 -20.96 1.49 -7.58
CA HIS A 196 -19.81 0.69 -7.96
C HIS A 196 -19.35 -0.16 -6.77
N ALA A 197 -18.96 -1.37 -7.03
CA ALA A 197 -18.42 -2.27 -6.02
C ALA A 197 -16.94 -1.96 -5.75
N LEU A 198 -16.59 -1.83 -4.47
CA LEU A 198 -15.22 -1.62 -4.01
C LEU A 198 -14.63 -2.91 -3.46
N TYR A 199 -13.41 -3.20 -3.87
CA TYR A 199 -12.59 -4.28 -3.32
C TYR A 199 -11.23 -3.74 -2.91
N VAL A 200 -10.68 -4.27 -1.83
CA VAL A 200 -9.28 -4.10 -1.43
C VAL A 200 -8.47 -5.28 -1.97
N LEU A 201 -7.32 -4.98 -2.54
CA LEU A 201 -6.38 -5.97 -3.05
C LEU A 201 -5.22 -6.08 -2.06
N LEU A 202 -5.05 -7.25 -1.49
CA LEU A 202 -3.95 -7.56 -0.58
C LEU A 202 -3.16 -8.75 -1.09
N LYS A 203 -1.87 -8.73 -0.79
CA LYS A 203 -0.95 -9.80 -1.12
C LYS A 203 -0.26 -10.28 0.15
N ASP A 204 -0.19 -11.57 0.34
CA ASP A 204 0.50 -12.24 1.45
C ASP A 204 1.92 -12.68 1.06
N ASN A 205 2.61 -13.34 1.99
CA ASN A 205 3.95 -13.87 1.77
C ASN A 205 4.03 -14.99 0.72
N ASP A 206 2.90 -15.63 0.39
CA ASP A 206 2.83 -16.59 -0.72
C ASP A 206 2.76 -15.90 -2.09
N ASN A 207 2.80 -14.56 -2.08
CA ASN A 207 2.73 -13.72 -3.27
C ASN A 207 1.39 -13.83 -4.04
N ILE A 208 0.33 -14.26 -3.36
CA ILE A 208 -1.02 -14.43 -3.91
C ILE A 208 -1.82 -13.16 -3.64
N GLU A 209 -2.29 -12.50 -4.72
CA GLU A 209 -3.20 -11.35 -4.62
C GLU A 209 -4.63 -11.84 -4.35
N ARG A 210 -5.23 -11.36 -3.28
CA ARG A 210 -6.62 -11.66 -2.89
C ARG A 210 -7.45 -10.40 -2.93
N ARG A 211 -8.73 -10.56 -3.34
CA ARG A 211 -9.72 -9.47 -3.41
C ARG A 211 -10.68 -9.59 -2.24
N TYR A 212 -10.83 -8.52 -1.50
CA TYR A 212 -11.74 -8.43 -0.36
C TYR A 212 -12.85 -7.45 -0.71
N TYR A 213 -14.08 -7.95 -0.79
CA TYR A 213 -15.26 -7.15 -1.13
C TYR A 213 -15.65 -6.26 0.06
N MET A 214 -15.59 -4.95 -0.13
CA MET A 214 -15.89 -3.97 0.92
C MET A 214 -17.33 -3.49 0.90
N GLY A 215 -18.01 -3.57 -0.24
CA GLY A 215 -19.36 -3.10 -0.43
C GLY A 215 -19.52 -2.19 -1.65
N TYR A 216 -20.70 -1.60 -1.77
CA TYR A 216 -21.01 -0.62 -2.82
C TYR A 216 -20.77 0.81 -2.32
N LEU A 217 -20.32 1.68 -3.22
CA LEU A 217 -20.08 3.11 -2.98
C LEU A 217 -21.33 4.00 -3.22
N GLY A 218 -22.51 3.37 -3.29
CA GLY A 218 -23.81 4.04 -3.48
C GLY A 218 -24.31 4.75 -2.23
N PHE A 219 -23.47 5.59 -1.62
CA PHE A 219 -23.79 6.45 -0.49
C PHE A 219 -23.11 7.81 -0.67
N ASP A 220 -23.57 8.81 0.07
CA ASP A 220 -22.98 10.15 0.07
C ASP A 220 -22.23 10.40 1.40
N GLY A 221 -21.06 11.04 1.28
CA GLY A 221 -20.21 11.40 2.41
C GLY A 221 -19.22 10.34 2.88
N TRP A 222 -18.54 10.63 3.99
CA TRP A 222 -17.52 9.76 4.57
C TRP A 222 -18.13 8.58 5.32
N LYS A 223 -17.59 7.40 5.04
CA LYS A 223 -17.99 6.15 5.69
C LYS A 223 -16.80 5.19 5.77
N THR A 224 -16.74 4.42 6.84
CA THR A 224 -15.84 3.29 6.95
C THR A 224 -16.56 2.02 6.54
N LEU A 225 -16.12 1.41 5.46
CA LEU A 225 -16.59 0.11 5.00
C LEU A 225 -15.75 -0.98 5.67
N ILE A 226 -16.40 -2.03 6.15
CA ILE A 226 -15.74 -3.11 6.90
C ILE A 226 -16.07 -4.45 6.24
N TRP A 227 -15.03 -5.19 5.90
CA TRP A 227 -15.12 -6.60 5.59
C TRP A 227 -14.73 -7.42 6.81
N ASN A 228 -15.57 -8.35 7.22
CA ASN A 228 -15.29 -9.30 8.29
C ASN A 228 -14.99 -10.67 7.69
N ASN A 229 -13.94 -11.31 8.21
CA ASN A 229 -13.57 -12.65 7.76
C ASN A 229 -14.60 -13.67 8.23
N PRO A 230 -15.35 -14.29 7.31
CA PRO A 230 -16.39 -15.26 7.68
C PRO A 230 -15.81 -16.56 8.26
N GLN A 231 -14.51 -16.80 8.06
CA GLN A 231 -13.81 -17.98 8.56
C GLN A 231 -13.08 -17.70 9.89
N TYR A 232 -13.17 -16.48 10.42
CA TYR A 232 -12.56 -16.14 11.68
C TYR A 232 -13.43 -16.65 12.83
N ILE A 233 -12.87 -17.52 13.64
CA ILE A 233 -13.52 -18.05 14.85
C ILE A 233 -12.74 -17.54 16.06
N ALA A 234 -13.35 -16.63 16.83
CA ALA A 234 -12.73 -15.97 17.95
C ALA A 234 -12.35 -16.93 19.10
N GLU A 235 -13.13 -18.03 19.25
CA GLU A 235 -12.96 -19.01 20.32
C GLU A 235 -11.86 -20.03 20.03
N ILE A 236 -11.57 -20.27 18.76
CA ILE A 236 -10.48 -21.16 18.34
C ILE A 236 -9.25 -20.32 18.15
N ARG A 237 -8.37 -20.32 19.12
CA ARG A 237 -7.04 -19.76 18.97
C ARG A 237 -6.31 -20.59 17.92
N ASN A 238 -6.21 -20.07 16.71
CA ASN A 238 -5.48 -20.70 15.59
C ASN A 238 -3.96 -20.88 15.89
N ARG A 239 -3.52 -20.55 17.09
CA ARG A 239 -2.16 -20.77 17.57
C ARG A 239 -1.71 -22.21 17.46
N GLU A 240 -2.64 -23.15 17.65
CA GLU A 240 -2.35 -24.58 17.65
C GLU A 240 -2.43 -25.21 16.26
N ILE A 241 -3.14 -24.58 15.31
CA ILE A 241 -3.47 -25.16 14.01
C ILE A 241 -2.57 -24.67 12.88
N ARG A 242 -2.02 -23.43 12.98
CA ARG A 242 -1.12 -22.90 11.96
C ARG A 242 0.34 -23.10 12.34
N VAL A 243 0.85 -24.23 11.94
CA VAL A 243 2.30 -24.45 11.88
C VAL A 243 2.79 -23.73 10.63
N TYR A 244 3.41 -22.55 10.82
CA TYR A 244 4.14 -21.92 9.73
C TYR A 244 5.29 -22.83 9.31
N PRO A 245 5.61 -22.92 8.00
CA PRO A 245 6.66 -23.80 7.52
C PRO A 245 7.93 -23.57 8.33
N ILE A 246 8.50 -24.66 8.80
CA ILE A 246 9.65 -24.63 9.69
C ILE A 246 10.87 -23.99 9.01
N TYR A 247 10.92 -24.00 7.67
CA TYR A 247 12.11 -23.58 6.92
C TYR A 247 11.81 -23.22 5.47
N PRO A 248 12.33 -22.09 4.90
CA PRO A 248 12.85 -20.91 5.59
C PRO A 248 11.72 -20.09 6.22
N ARG A 249 11.94 -19.57 7.41
CA ARG A 249 10.94 -18.75 8.09
C ARG A 249 11.14 -17.29 7.76
N GLY A 250 10.17 -16.71 7.11
CA GLY A 250 10.00 -15.26 7.13
C GLY A 250 8.84 -14.90 8.04
N MET A 251 8.87 -13.74 8.67
CA MET A 251 7.72 -13.19 9.37
C MET A 251 6.59 -13.02 8.38
N PRO A 252 5.38 -13.56 8.66
CA PRO A 252 4.25 -13.39 7.74
C PRO A 252 3.86 -11.91 7.67
N PHE A 253 3.52 -11.47 6.48
CA PHE A 253 3.16 -10.08 6.20
C PHE A 253 1.93 -10.00 5.31
N VAL A 254 1.32 -8.83 5.32
CA VAL A 254 0.30 -8.44 4.35
C VAL A 254 0.71 -7.12 3.73
N LYS A 255 0.66 -7.03 2.41
CA LYS A 255 0.93 -5.79 1.69
C LYS A 255 -0.26 -5.35 0.85
N PHE A 256 -0.45 -4.05 0.78
CA PHE A 256 -1.46 -3.43 -0.06
C PHE A 256 -0.98 -3.42 -1.51
N THR A 257 -1.81 -3.90 -2.43
CA THR A 257 -1.51 -3.89 -3.87
C THR A 257 -2.42 -2.94 -4.64
N GLY A 258 -3.51 -2.47 -4.05
CA GLY A 258 -4.38 -1.50 -4.65
C GLY A 258 -5.85 -1.68 -4.29
N PHE A 259 -6.68 -0.88 -4.95
CA PHE A 259 -8.13 -1.06 -4.96
C PHE A 259 -8.58 -1.63 -6.30
N TYR A 260 -9.75 -2.25 -6.28
CA TYR A 260 -10.44 -2.66 -7.49
C TYR A 260 -11.86 -2.14 -7.42
N VAL A 261 -12.24 -1.36 -8.44
CA VAL A 261 -13.58 -0.79 -8.58
C VAL A 261 -14.26 -1.47 -9.75
N ALA A 262 -15.40 -2.08 -9.50
CA ALA A 262 -16.19 -2.78 -10.50
C ALA A 262 -17.50 -2.04 -10.76
N ARG A 263 -17.80 -1.80 -12.03
CA ARG A 263 -19.09 -1.34 -12.49
C ARG A 263 -19.88 -2.54 -13.01
N ASP A 264 -21.03 -2.78 -12.45
CA ASP A 264 -21.93 -3.81 -12.94
C ASP A 264 -22.50 -3.44 -14.33
N ALA A 265 -22.72 -4.44 -15.17
CA ALA A 265 -23.28 -4.25 -16.51
C ALA A 265 -24.68 -3.60 -16.51
N ALA A 266 -25.41 -3.70 -15.41
CA ALA A 266 -26.72 -3.07 -15.24
C ALA A 266 -26.66 -1.54 -15.11
N HIS A 267 -25.49 -0.97 -14.82
CA HIS A 267 -25.31 0.46 -14.63
C HIS A 267 -24.70 1.11 -15.87
N ALA A 268 -25.17 2.31 -16.21
CA ALA A 268 -24.57 3.13 -17.27
C ALA A 268 -23.13 3.52 -16.89
N GLY A 269 -22.26 3.64 -17.89
CA GLY A 269 -20.92 4.15 -17.71
C GLY A 269 -20.90 5.64 -17.45
N GLY A 270 -19.72 6.19 -17.48
CA GLY A 270 -19.42 7.60 -17.23
C GLY A 270 -18.33 7.75 -16.19
N ASP A 271 -18.25 8.94 -15.60
CA ASP A 271 -17.29 9.23 -14.57
C ASP A 271 -17.64 8.53 -13.25
N PHE A 272 -16.65 7.86 -12.70
CA PHE A 272 -16.64 7.45 -11.30
C PHE A 272 -15.67 8.34 -10.54
N ILE A 273 -16.10 8.89 -9.42
CA ILE A 273 -15.27 9.68 -8.52
C ILE A 273 -15.38 9.09 -7.11
N GLY A 274 -14.25 8.91 -6.46
CA GLY A 274 -14.19 8.43 -5.08
C GLY A 274 -12.96 8.97 -4.36
N TYR A 275 -13.04 9.03 -3.02
CA TYR A 275 -11.94 9.49 -2.19
C TYR A 275 -11.65 8.45 -1.13
N PHE A 276 -10.37 8.18 -0.87
CA PHE A 276 -9.92 7.18 0.07
C PHE A 276 -8.94 7.80 1.07
N LYS A 277 -9.19 7.58 2.36
CA LYS A 277 -8.32 8.09 3.44
C LYS A 277 -7.31 7.04 3.88
N ASP A 278 -7.77 5.85 4.26
CA ASP A 278 -6.91 4.78 4.78
C ASP A 278 -7.51 3.39 4.56
N VAL A 279 -6.63 2.39 4.71
CA VAL A 279 -6.99 0.98 4.85
C VAL A 279 -6.37 0.46 6.12
N LYS A 280 -7.18 -0.15 6.99
CA LYS A 280 -6.76 -0.75 8.24
C LYS A 280 -7.00 -2.24 8.22
N VAL A 281 -6.16 -2.98 8.94
CA VAL A 281 -6.28 -4.42 9.13
C VAL A 281 -6.34 -4.72 10.62
N ILE A 282 -7.32 -5.52 11.00
CA ILE A 282 -7.45 -6.07 12.35
C ILE A 282 -7.12 -7.55 12.24
N TYR A 283 -6.14 -7.99 13.02
CA TYR A 283 -5.57 -9.34 12.86
C TYR A 283 -5.05 -9.90 14.18
N ASP A 284 -4.88 -11.20 14.22
CA ASP A 284 -4.13 -11.87 15.27
C ASP A 284 -2.67 -11.99 14.85
N LYS A 285 -1.74 -11.70 15.77
CA LYS A 285 -0.32 -11.90 15.51
C LYS A 285 -0.01 -13.36 15.20
N ALA A 286 0.92 -13.57 14.29
CA ALA A 286 1.44 -14.90 14.03
C ALA A 286 2.22 -15.39 15.25
N VAL A 287 1.92 -16.61 15.69
CA VAL A 287 2.71 -17.27 16.72
C VAL A 287 3.81 -18.05 16.02
N LEU A 288 5.02 -17.53 16.07
CA LEU A 288 6.19 -18.23 15.58
C LEU A 288 6.64 -19.20 16.69
N THR A 289 6.28 -20.47 16.55
CA THR A 289 6.79 -21.52 17.43
C THR A 289 8.21 -21.87 17.00
N SER A 290 9.21 -21.41 17.71
CA SER A 290 10.57 -21.70 17.27
C SER A 290 11.65 -21.66 18.31
N ASP A 291 11.30 -21.69 19.57
CA ASP A 291 12.34 -21.98 20.56
C ASP A 291 12.73 -23.45 20.38
N ARG A 292 13.82 -23.65 19.66
CA ARG A 292 14.53 -24.93 19.60
C ARG A 292 15.63 -24.87 20.64
N ASP A 293 15.96 -26.01 21.20
CA ASP A 293 17.07 -26.15 22.16
C ASP A 293 18.44 -25.84 21.57
N ILE A 294 18.51 -25.70 20.22
CA ILE A 294 19.74 -25.40 19.49
C ILE A 294 19.53 -24.11 18.68
N ALA A 295 20.41 -23.13 18.89
CA ALA A 295 20.48 -21.90 18.10
C ALA A 295 21.08 -22.18 16.71
N ASP A 296 20.34 -22.91 15.88
CA ASP A 296 20.81 -23.40 14.57
C ASP A 296 21.05 -22.27 13.56
N GLU A 297 20.30 -21.16 13.67
CA GLU A 297 20.51 -20.01 12.79
C GLU A 297 21.82 -19.28 13.09
N ASP A 298 22.21 -19.17 14.35
CA ASP A 298 23.49 -18.59 14.76
C ASP A 298 24.69 -19.40 14.23
N LEU A 299 24.47 -20.72 14.07
CA LEU A 299 25.48 -21.61 13.52
C LEU A 299 25.55 -21.62 11.99
N TRP A 300 24.39 -21.58 11.33
CA TRP A 300 24.29 -21.84 9.91
C TRP A 300 23.94 -20.63 9.05
N GLY A 301 23.25 -19.63 9.61
CA GLY A 301 22.85 -18.39 8.93
C GLY A 301 22.02 -18.61 7.65
N ILE A 302 21.28 -19.73 7.55
CA ILE A 302 20.60 -20.14 6.32
C ILE A 302 19.36 -19.29 6.06
N ILE A 303 18.62 -18.93 7.12
CA ILE A 303 17.42 -18.11 7.00
C ILE A 303 17.82 -16.72 6.52
N THR A 304 18.79 -16.10 7.19
CA THR A 304 19.31 -14.76 6.86
C THR A 304 19.83 -14.71 5.43
N LYS A 305 20.58 -15.72 5.00
CA LYS A 305 21.07 -15.81 3.62
C LYS A 305 19.95 -15.91 2.60
N LYS A 306 18.98 -16.80 2.80
CA LYS A 306 17.84 -16.96 1.87
C LYS A 306 16.95 -15.74 1.83
N GLU A 307 16.80 -15.05 2.96
CA GLU A 307 16.02 -13.82 3.03
C GLU A 307 16.69 -12.69 2.27
N SER A 308 18.01 -12.52 2.41
CA SER A 308 18.77 -11.53 1.65
C SER A 308 18.76 -11.82 0.14
N GLU A 309 18.91 -13.07 -0.28
CA GLU A 309 18.81 -13.48 -1.68
C GLU A 309 17.40 -13.18 -2.26
N ARG A 310 16.35 -13.46 -1.49
CA ARG A 310 14.98 -13.16 -1.90
C ARG A 310 14.73 -11.66 -2.01
N GLN A 311 15.20 -10.86 -1.05
CA GLN A 311 15.13 -9.41 -1.10
C GLN A 311 15.83 -8.84 -2.33
N ALA A 312 17.05 -9.28 -2.60
CA ALA A 312 17.80 -8.84 -3.77
C ALA A 312 17.07 -9.18 -5.08
N ALA A 313 16.49 -10.38 -5.19
CA ALA A 313 15.73 -10.79 -6.36
C ALA A 313 14.44 -9.98 -6.54
N GLU A 314 13.72 -9.67 -5.45
CA GLU A 314 12.52 -8.82 -5.50
C GLU A 314 12.87 -7.39 -5.94
N MET A 315 13.91 -6.80 -5.37
CA MET A 315 14.36 -5.44 -5.72
C MET A 315 14.76 -5.34 -7.20
N GLN A 316 15.48 -6.34 -7.71
CA GLN A 316 15.82 -6.42 -9.12
C GLN A 316 14.59 -6.49 -10.03
N ARG A 317 13.59 -7.25 -9.61
CA ARG A 317 12.32 -7.39 -10.33
C ARG A 317 11.52 -6.07 -10.36
N PHE A 318 11.52 -5.29 -9.28
CA PHE A 318 10.83 -4.00 -9.24
C PHE A 318 11.43 -3.00 -10.21
N GLY A 319 12.77 -2.88 -10.26
CA GLY A 319 13.45 -2.02 -11.22
C GLY A 319 13.11 -2.37 -12.67
N ASN A 320 13.18 -3.65 -13.02
CA ASN A 320 12.80 -4.14 -14.35
C ASN A 320 11.34 -3.81 -14.69
N LYS A 321 10.43 -3.99 -13.74
CA LYS A 321 9.01 -3.69 -13.93
C LYS A 321 8.78 -2.21 -14.24
N GLN A 322 9.48 -1.32 -13.55
CA GLN A 322 9.35 0.12 -13.76
C GLN A 322 9.83 0.55 -15.15
N VAL A 323 10.97 0.03 -15.60
CA VAL A 323 11.47 0.31 -16.95
C VAL A 323 10.51 -0.20 -18.02
N ASN A 324 10.05 -1.46 -17.90
CA ASN A 324 9.10 -2.02 -18.85
C ASN A 324 7.81 -1.22 -18.94
N ARG A 325 7.31 -0.77 -17.80
CA ARG A 325 6.09 0.06 -17.71
C ARG A 325 6.27 1.41 -18.41
N TYR A 326 7.43 2.05 -18.25
CA TYR A 326 7.75 3.27 -18.98
C TYR A 326 7.77 3.04 -20.48
N LEU A 327 8.45 1.98 -20.94
CA LEU A 327 8.53 1.64 -22.37
C LEU A 327 7.15 1.32 -22.96
N GLU A 328 6.28 0.63 -22.22
CA GLU A 328 4.90 0.39 -22.64
C GLU A 328 4.09 1.69 -22.77
N LYS A 329 4.22 2.61 -21.80
CA LYS A 329 3.58 3.92 -21.88
C LYS A 329 4.07 4.73 -23.06
N ALA A 330 5.38 4.78 -23.29
CA ALA A 330 5.98 5.46 -24.43
C ALA A 330 5.50 4.89 -25.76
N LYS A 331 5.41 3.56 -25.87
CA LYS A 331 4.89 2.87 -27.05
C LYS A 331 3.41 3.21 -27.31
N LEU A 332 2.57 3.14 -26.30
CA LEU A 332 1.14 3.48 -26.39
C LEU A 332 0.94 4.95 -26.79
N ALA A 333 1.73 5.85 -26.24
CA ALA A 333 1.70 7.27 -26.60
C ALA A 333 2.06 7.48 -28.08
N THR A 334 3.08 6.78 -28.58
CA THR A 334 3.49 6.85 -29.98
C THR A 334 2.42 6.29 -30.93
N GLU A 335 1.84 5.14 -30.62
CA GLU A 335 0.78 4.50 -31.40
C GLU A 335 -0.51 5.33 -31.43
N ALA A 336 -0.81 6.04 -30.35
CA ALA A 336 -1.97 6.92 -30.24
C ALA A 336 -1.75 8.33 -30.85
N GLY A 337 -0.55 8.62 -31.37
CA GLY A 337 -0.19 9.94 -31.86
C GLY A 337 0.04 10.99 -30.79
N PHE A 338 0.10 10.57 -29.51
CA PHE A 338 0.46 11.43 -28.38
C PHE A 338 1.97 11.45 -28.19
N LYS A 339 2.54 12.60 -27.90
CA LYS A 339 3.93 12.69 -27.42
C LYS A 339 3.96 12.42 -25.93
N VAL A 340 4.97 11.72 -25.44
CA VAL A 340 5.14 11.40 -24.01
C VAL A 340 5.17 12.68 -23.16
N ASP A 341 5.69 13.77 -23.72
CA ASP A 341 5.78 15.09 -23.09
C ASP A 341 4.40 15.73 -22.82
N ASP A 342 3.37 15.35 -23.57
CA ASP A 342 2.01 15.87 -23.36
C ASP A 342 1.36 15.37 -22.06
N PHE A 343 1.90 14.30 -21.46
CA PHE A 343 1.43 13.77 -20.17
C PHE A 343 2.05 14.45 -18.95
N GLN A 344 3.21 15.09 -19.09
CA GLN A 344 3.87 15.80 -17.99
C GLN A 344 3.36 17.23 -17.81
N ASP A 345 2.90 17.88 -18.86
CA ASP A 345 2.45 19.28 -18.82
C ASP A 345 1.01 19.49 -18.32
N SER A 346 0.16 18.49 -18.36
CA SER A 346 -1.23 18.63 -17.90
C SER A 346 -1.39 18.73 -16.37
N GLY A 347 -0.34 18.42 -15.62
CA GLY A 347 -0.30 18.56 -14.15
C GLY A 347 0.25 19.90 -13.66
N ALA A 348 0.99 20.64 -14.49
CA ALA A 348 1.71 21.84 -14.08
C ALA A 348 1.02 23.18 -14.43
N GLN A 349 -0.04 23.17 -15.22
CA GLN A 349 -0.64 24.41 -15.75
C GLN A 349 -1.89 24.93 -15.03
N GLN A 350 -2.22 24.48 -13.82
CA GLN A 350 -3.36 25.05 -13.09
C GLN A 350 -3.03 25.99 -11.92
N ASN A 351 -1.78 26.44 -11.76
CA ASN A 351 -1.44 27.41 -10.73
C ASN A 351 -0.65 28.64 -11.25
N GLY A 352 -1.12 29.26 -12.30
CA GLY A 352 -0.48 30.49 -12.78
C GLY A 352 -1.41 31.37 -13.62
N GLY A 353 -2.28 32.12 -12.97
CA GLY A 353 -2.99 33.15 -13.71
C GLY A 353 -4.26 33.67 -13.08
N GLN A 354 -4.13 34.55 -12.11
CA GLN A 354 -4.88 35.80 -12.05
C GLN A 354 -4.51 36.63 -10.81
N ALA A 355 -3.53 37.45 -10.99
CA ALA A 355 -3.41 38.69 -10.22
C ALA A 355 -2.98 39.75 -11.24
N ALA A 356 -3.87 40.66 -11.51
CA ALA A 356 -3.69 42.05 -11.90
C ALA A 356 -4.75 42.49 -12.93
N ASN A 357 -5.71 43.16 -12.52
CA ASN A 357 -6.21 44.53 -12.71
C ASN A 357 -7.67 44.60 -12.27
#